data_62b8fbcdb56342cf6d498d57ce542baf
#
_entry.id   62b8fbcdb56342cf6d498d57ce542baf
#
_cell.length_a   1.000
_cell.length_b   1.000
_cell.length_c   1.000
_cell.angle_alpha   90.00
_cell.angle_beta   90.00
_cell.angle_gamma   90.00
#
_symmetry.space_group_name_H-M   'P 1'
#
loop_
_entity.id
_entity.type
_entity.pdbx_description
1 polymer ?
#
loop_
_entity_poly.entity_id
_entity_poly.type
_entity_poly.pdbx_seq_one_letter_code
_entity_poly.pdbx_strand_id
1 'polypeptide(L)'
;MFYFRKKKSLDFFVSIGAGVNQIPLIVEAKKANFQVIGVDINTAAPGFYHCDLKIQESIEDYENIYIKLRELLVDGKISAVMTKSYGNAIISTSFLCEKFGLPFIPFEESKKFLNKKIIKNIYTELGIPVPELLPITQKTKINSLKDSIFPVIAKPQTGHAKINVKLLTNKEELISFISQHQGEDFIYEKFIEGHEIICAGQIHQQKYYNIMISDKKTSPRPYFADIMHSTPSAFSHLTDQIIET
;
A
#
# COMPACT_ATOMS: atom_id res chain seq x y z
N MET A 1 10.55 -8.86 54.35
CA MET A 1 9.46 -8.84 53.33
C MET A 1 10.05 -8.26 52.04
N PHE A 2 10.50 -9.14 51.13
CA PHE A 2 11.08 -8.69 49.86
C PHE A 2 9.96 -8.36 48.89
N TYR A 3 9.77 -7.05 48.58
CA TYR A 3 8.93 -6.62 47.50
C TYR A 3 9.61 -6.95 46.18
N PHE A 4 9.24 -8.03 45.53
CA PHE A 4 9.55 -8.23 44.11
C PHE A 4 8.77 -7.19 43.31
N ARG A 5 9.43 -6.09 42.90
CA ARG A 5 8.91 -5.24 41.84
C ARG A 5 8.77 -6.18 40.60
N LYS A 6 7.52 -6.47 40.20
CA LYS A 6 7.26 -7.08 38.90
C LYS A 6 8.01 -6.22 37.87
N LYS A 7 9.01 -6.78 37.21
CA LYS A 7 9.70 -6.16 36.09
C LYS A 7 8.60 -5.82 35.10
N LYS A 8 8.39 -4.53 34.78
CA LYS A 8 7.40 -4.10 33.78
C LYS A 8 7.80 -4.77 32.46
N SER A 9 6.94 -5.60 31.91
CA SER A 9 7.24 -6.24 30.62
C SER A 9 7.47 -5.13 29.60
N LEU A 10 8.51 -5.24 28.81
CA LEU A 10 8.81 -4.29 27.75
C LEU A 10 7.81 -4.48 26.61
N ASP A 11 7.11 -3.40 26.25
CA ASP A 11 6.21 -3.38 25.11
C ASP A 11 7.00 -2.95 23.86
N PHE A 12 7.01 -3.82 22.87
CA PHE A 12 7.71 -3.60 21.62
C PHE A 12 6.77 -3.20 20.49
N PHE A 13 7.22 -2.21 19.72
CA PHE A 13 6.66 -1.81 18.44
C PHE A 13 7.60 -2.28 17.32
N VAL A 14 7.09 -2.97 16.31
CA VAL A 14 7.87 -3.40 15.15
C VAL A 14 7.54 -2.50 13.95
N SER A 15 8.54 -1.84 13.40
CA SER A 15 8.44 -1.10 12.14
C SER A 15 8.90 -1.99 10.98
N ILE A 16 7.98 -2.34 10.09
CA ILE A 16 8.31 -3.02 8.84
C ILE A 16 8.77 -1.97 7.82
N GLY A 17 10.09 -1.97 7.61
CA GLY A 17 10.85 -0.92 6.97
C GLY A 17 11.47 0.06 7.97
N ALA A 18 12.68 0.52 7.65
CA ALA A 18 13.42 1.56 8.38
C ALA A 18 13.97 2.66 7.44
N GLY A 19 13.40 2.80 6.24
CA GLY A 19 13.71 3.88 5.32
C GLY A 19 13.27 5.25 5.86
N VAL A 20 13.64 6.33 5.17
CA VAL A 20 13.35 7.71 5.58
C VAL A 20 11.86 7.96 5.85
N ASN A 21 10.98 7.35 5.07
CA ASN A 21 9.54 7.49 5.21
C ASN A 21 8.97 6.80 6.47
N GLN A 22 9.72 5.90 7.09
CA GLN A 22 9.32 5.22 8.34
C GLN A 22 9.71 6.02 9.59
N ILE A 23 10.63 6.99 9.48
CA ILE A 23 11.14 7.76 10.63
C ILE A 23 10.01 8.39 11.46
N PRO A 24 9.01 9.08 10.87
CA PRO A 24 7.91 9.64 11.67
C PRO A 24 7.16 8.59 12.47
N LEU A 25 6.89 7.41 11.89
CA LEU A 25 6.21 6.31 12.57
C LEU A 25 7.03 5.79 13.76
N ILE A 26 8.33 5.58 13.56
CA ILE A 26 9.28 5.13 14.58
C ILE A 26 9.35 6.14 15.72
N VAL A 27 9.47 7.43 15.42
CA VAL A 27 9.55 8.50 16.40
C VAL A 27 8.27 8.61 17.22
N GLU A 28 7.09 8.51 16.60
CA GLU A 28 5.82 8.53 17.34
C GLU A 28 5.64 7.29 18.23
N ALA A 29 6.09 6.12 17.78
CA ALA A 29 6.10 4.91 18.63
C ALA A 29 6.99 5.09 19.86
N LYS A 30 8.16 5.73 19.72
CA LYS A 30 9.04 6.08 20.85
C LYS A 30 8.36 7.05 21.81
N LYS A 31 7.68 8.08 21.32
CA LYS A 31 6.91 9.02 22.16
C LYS A 31 5.77 8.33 22.90
N ALA A 32 5.20 7.28 22.32
CA ALA A 32 4.20 6.44 22.97
C ALA A 32 4.79 5.42 23.97
N ASN A 33 6.09 5.55 24.30
CA ASN A 33 6.84 4.71 25.24
C ASN A 33 7.04 3.24 24.81
N PHE A 34 7.00 2.95 23.52
CA PHE A 34 7.42 1.65 23.01
C PHE A 34 8.94 1.55 22.88
N GLN A 35 9.47 0.34 23.08
CA GLN A 35 10.76 -0.04 22.53
C GLN A 35 10.57 -0.37 21.06
N VAL A 36 11.35 0.22 20.17
CA VAL A 36 11.14 0.09 18.73
C VAL A 36 12.15 -0.86 18.10
N ILE A 37 11.64 -1.87 17.39
CA ILE A 37 12.40 -2.79 16.55
C ILE A 37 12.19 -2.35 15.09
N GLY A 38 13.24 -1.94 14.41
CA GLY A 38 13.22 -1.68 12.97
C GLY A 38 13.62 -2.91 12.18
N VAL A 39 12.95 -3.14 11.05
CA VAL A 39 13.26 -4.21 10.10
C VAL A 39 13.56 -3.60 8.74
N ASP A 40 14.75 -3.84 8.19
CA ASP A 40 15.11 -3.39 6.84
C ASP A 40 16.28 -4.22 6.31
N ILE A 41 16.31 -4.49 5.02
CA ILE A 41 17.43 -5.18 4.37
C ILE A 41 18.68 -4.29 4.32
N ASN A 42 18.48 -2.97 4.21
CA ASN A 42 19.57 -2.00 4.15
C ASN A 42 20.10 -1.72 5.57
N THR A 43 21.29 -2.21 5.87
CA THR A 43 21.96 -1.99 7.17
C THR A 43 22.16 -0.52 7.52
N ALA A 44 22.21 0.35 6.52
CA ALA A 44 22.37 1.80 6.66
C ALA A 44 21.02 2.55 6.59
N ALA A 45 19.88 1.85 6.73
CA ALA A 45 18.58 2.48 6.68
C ALA A 45 18.47 3.59 7.76
N PRO A 46 18.08 4.83 7.37
CA PRO A 46 18.16 5.98 8.27
C PRO A 46 17.24 5.85 9.50
N GLY A 47 16.13 5.13 9.39
CA GLY A 47 15.24 4.86 10.52
C GLY A 47 15.87 4.04 11.64
N PHE A 48 16.90 3.26 11.34
CA PHE A 48 17.61 2.48 12.36
C PHE A 48 18.30 3.32 13.43
N TYR A 49 18.61 4.59 13.16
CA TYR A 49 19.16 5.50 14.17
C TYR A 49 18.16 5.85 15.27
N HIS A 50 16.87 5.64 15.00
CA HIS A 50 15.78 5.93 15.93
C HIS A 50 15.23 4.66 16.61
N CYS A 51 15.68 3.47 16.19
CA CYS A 51 15.24 2.20 16.76
C CYS A 51 16.11 1.78 17.95
N ASP A 52 15.52 1.05 18.91
CA ASP A 52 16.23 0.43 20.02
C ASP A 52 16.91 -0.87 19.58
N LEU A 53 16.25 -1.62 18.72
CA LEU A 53 16.74 -2.88 18.18
C LEU A 53 16.58 -2.87 16.64
N LYS A 54 17.42 -3.65 15.98
CA LYS A 54 17.48 -3.73 14.51
C LYS A 54 17.46 -5.19 14.07
N ILE A 55 16.62 -5.46 13.09
CA ILE A 55 16.61 -6.74 12.38
C ILE A 55 17.00 -6.45 10.93
N GLN A 56 18.16 -6.95 10.52
CA GLN A 56 18.53 -6.93 9.11
C GLN A 56 17.86 -8.10 8.42
N GLU A 57 16.79 -7.81 7.68
CA GLU A 57 16.04 -8.78 6.89
C GLU A 57 15.26 -8.06 5.80
N SER A 58 14.98 -8.76 4.69
CA SER A 58 14.04 -8.28 3.69
C SER A 58 12.65 -8.14 4.32
N ILE A 59 12.00 -6.99 4.08
CA ILE A 59 10.61 -6.79 4.52
C ILE A 59 9.63 -7.76 3.84
N GLU A 60 10.06 -8.49 2.82
CA GLU A 60 9.27 -9.49 2.11
C GLU A 60 9.38 -10.89 2.73
N ASP A 61 10.42 -11.10 3.53
CA ASP A 61 10.65 -12.39 4.22
C ASP A 61 10.04 -12.38 5.63
N TYR A 62 8.72 -12.34 5.68
CA TYR A 62 7.97 -12.25 6.92
C TYR A 62 8.15 -13.46 7.84
N GLU A 63 8.47 -14.63 7.29
CA GLU A 63 8.72 -15.84 8.10
C GLU A 63 10.04 -15.74 8.86
N ASN A 64 11.12 -15.33 8.21
CA ASN A 64 12.40 -15.09 8.88
C ASN A 64 12.32 -13.91 9.85
N ILE A 65 11.57 -12.85 9.52
CA ILE A 65 11.32 -11.75 10.47
C ILE A 65 10.66 -12.29 11.73
N TYR A 66 9.61 -13.13 11.59
CA TYR A 66 8.93 -13.75 12.74
C TYR A 66 9.87 -14.59 13.59
N ILE A 67 10.71 -15.44 12.98
CA ILE A 67 11.69 -16.26 13.68
C ILE A 67 12.64 -15.36 14.49
N LYS A 68 13.25 -14.36 13.87
CA LYS A 68 14.17 -13.42 14.52
C LYS A 68 13.50 -12.63 15.65
N LEU A 69 12.26 -12.22 15.49
CA LEU A 69 11.49 -11.56 16.54
C LEU A 69 11.25 -12.49 17.73
N ARG A 70 10.95 -13.76 17.49
CA ARG A 70 10.77 -14.77 18.55
C ARG A 70 12.07 -15.06 19.32
N GLU A 71 13.19 -15.12 18.64
CA GLU A 71 14.50 -15.31 19.26
C GLU A 71 14.93 -14.10 20.09
N LEU A 72 14.62 -12.91 19.61
CA LEU A 72 15.02 -11.65 20.26
C LEU A 72 14.21 -11.35 21.52
N LEU A 73 12.98 -11.82 21.61
CA LEU A 73 12.02 -11.46 22.66
C LEU A 73 11.84 -12.61 23.67
N VAL A 74 12.81 -12.80 24.56
CA VAL A 74 12.71 -13.78 25.64
C VAL A 74 11.73 -13.32 26.75
N ASP A 75 11.72 -12.00 27.07
CA ASP A 75 10.94 -11.43 28.17
C ASP A 75 10.04 -10.24 27.73
N GLY A 76 9.84 -10.03 26.43
CA GLY A 76 9.11 -8.90 25.88
C GLY A 76 7.85 -9.29 25.16
N LYS A 77 6.92 -8.32 25.01
CA LYS A 77 5.67 -8.48 24.26
C LYS A 77 5.69 -7.57 23.04
N ILE A 78 5.41 -8.13 21.86
CA ILE A 78 5.06 -7.29 20.70
C ILE A 78 3.63 -6.80 20.90
N SER A 79 3.49 -5.49 20.98
CA SER A 79 2.20 -4.83 21.20
C SER A 79 1.69 -4.11 19.95
N ALA A 80 2.56 -3.87 18.96
CA ALA A 80 2.17 -3.35 17.66
C ALA A 80 3.18 -3.73 16.57
N VAL A 81 2.67 -3.97 15.36
CA VAL A 81 3.45 -4.10 14.13
C VAL A 81 2.83 -3.18 13.10
N MET A 82 3.62 -2.28 12.53
CA MET A 82 3.12 -1.30 11.55
C MET A 82 4.13 -1.01 10.44
N THR A 83 3.62 -0.46 9.35
CA THR A 83 4.43 0.09 8.25
C THR A 83 3.77 1.35 7.71
N LYS A 84 4.58 2.27 7.19
CA LYS A 84 4.15 3.41 6.34
C LYS A 84 4.34 3.11 4.85
N SER A 85 4.70 1.90 4.52
CA SER A 85 4.84 1.43 3.14
C SER A 85 3.56 0.77 2.64
N TYR A 86 3.60 0.38 1.40
CA TYR A 86 2.54 -0.34 0.68
C TYR A 86 3.13 -1.60 0.04
N GLY A 87 2.29 -2.37 -0.65
CA GLY A 87 2.74 -3.58 -1.32
C GLY A 87 3.09 -4.69 -0.32
N ASN A 88 4.22 -5.34 -0.54
CA ASN A 88 4.65 -6.49 0.26
C ASN A 88 4.86 -6.16 1.75
N ALA A 89 5.16 -4.91 2.09
CA ALA A 89 5.23 -4.48 3.50
C ALA A 89 3.90 -4.66 4.24
N ILE A 90 2.76 -4.45 3.57
CA ILE A 90 1.43 -4.69 4.16
C ILE A 90 1.22 -6.18 4.41
N ILE A 91 1.62 -7.05 3.47
CA ILE A 91 1.53 -8.51 3.63
C ILE A 91 2.32 -8.97 4.86
N SER A 92 3.57 -8.50 4.98
CA SER A 92 4.44 -8.85 6.11
C SER A 92 3.88 -8.33 7.44
N THR A 93 3.34 -7.11 7.44
CA THR A 93 2.65 -6.55 8.61
C THR A 93 1.45 -7.41 9.00
N SER A 94 0.61 -7.81 8.03
CA SER A 94 -0.55 -8.69 8.25
C SER A 94 -0.15 -10.03 8.85
N PHE A 95 0.85 -10.69 8.25
CA PHE A 95 1.35 -11.97 8.74
C PHE A 95 1.81 -11.87 10.20
N LEU A 96 2.64 -10.88 10.51
CA LEU A 96 3.16 -10.70 11.86
C LEU A 96 2.08 -10.32 12.87
N CYS A 97 1.13 -9.44 12.48
CA CYS A 97 -0.01 -9.14 13.32
C CYS A 97 -0.82 -10.39 13.65
N GLU A 98 -1.10 -11.25 12.66
CA GLU A 98 -1.82 -12.51 12.87
C GLU A 98 -1.05 -13.45 13.80
N LYS A 99 0.28 -13.60 13.61
CA LYS A 99 1.14 -14.45 14.46
C LYS A 99 1.25 -13.96 15.90
N PHE A 100 1.13 -12.66 16.15
CA PHE A 100 1.19 -12.07 17.49
C PHE A 100 -0.18 -11.74 18.08
N GLY A 101 -1.29 -12.10 17.41
CA GLY A 101 -2.65 -11.83 17.88
C GLY A 101 -3.00 -10.35 17.92
N LEU A 102 -2.45 -9.55 17.01
CA LEU A 102 -2.67 -8.11 16.89
C LEU A 102 -3.74 -7.79 15.84
N PRO A 103 -4.53 -6.73 16.03
CA PRO A 103 -5.54 -6.35 15.07
C PRO A 103 -4.91 -5.77 13.80
N PHE A 104 -5.22 -6.35 12.66
CA PHE A 104 -4.88 -5.86 11.32
C PHE A 104 -5.76 -6.56 10.27
N ILE A 105 -5.52 -6.26 8.99
CA ILE A 105 -6.13 -6.99 7.88
C ILE A 105 -5.67 -8.46 7.94
N PRO A 106 -6.53 -9.47 7.79
CA PRO A 106 -6.13 -10.87 7.75
C PRO A 106 -5.09 -11.13 6.66
N PHE A 107 -4.14 -12.01 6.93
CA PHE A 107 -3.00 -12.25 6.05
C PHE A 107 -3.42 -12.64 4.63
N GLU A 108 -4.34 -13.57 4.48
CA GLU A 108 -4.83 -13.99 3.15
C GLU A 108 -5.58 -12.87 2.41
N GLU A 109 -6.31 -12.03 3.15
CA GLU A 109 -6.97 -10.87 2.56
C GLU A 109 -5.96 -9.81 2.08
N SER A 110 -4.88 -9.59 2.83
CA SER A 110 -3.85 -8.61 2.48
C SER A 110 -3.21 -8.88 1.12
N LYS A 111 -3.07 -10.14 0.72
CA LYS A 111 -2.52 -10.55 -0.57
C LYS A 111 -3.39 -10.08 -1.76
N LYS A 112 -4.71 -10.01 -1.56
CA LYS A 112 -5.65 -9.56 -2.60
C LYS A 112 -5.40 -8.11 -2.99
N PHE A 113 -4.99 -7.25 -2.04
CA PHE A 113 -4.73 -5.83 -2.27
C PHE A 113 -3.55 -5.55 -3.20
N LEU A 114 -2.68 -6.52 -3.46
CA LEU A 114 -1.60 -6.36 -4.44
C LEU A 114 -2.07 -6.52 -5.89
N ASN A 115 -3.20 -7.19 -6.10
CA ASN A 115 -3.71 -7.50 -7.42
C ASN A 115 -4.84 -6.54 -7.81
N LYS A 116 -4.54 -5.59 -8.70
CA LYS A 116 -5.49 -4.56 -9.14
C LYS A 116 -6.76 -5.13 -9.77
N LYS A 117 -6.66 -6.28 -10.45
CA LYS A 117 -7.82 -6.93 -11.06
C LYS A 117 -8.76 -7.50 -10.00
N ILE A 118 -8.19 -8.16 -8.98
CA ILE A 118 -8.98 -8.72 -7.87
C ILE A 118 -9.69 -7.60 -7.11
N ILE A 119 -8.96 -6.54 -6.75
CA ILE A 119 -9.56 -5.39 -6.03
C ILE A 119 -10.67 -4.72 -6.83
N LYS A 120 -10.47 -4.53 -8.13
CA LYS A 120 -11.52 -3.93 -8.97
C LYS A 120 -12.77 -4.80 -9.06
N ASN A 121 -12.62 -6.11 -9.16
CA ASN A 121 -13.76 -7.02 -9.14
C ASN A 121 -14.52 -6.90 -7.81
N ILE A 122 -13.81 -6.90 -6.68
CA ILE A 122 -14.40 -6.71 -5.35
C ILE A 122 -15.17 -5.37 -5.27
N TYR A 123 -14.58 -4.28 -5.74
CA TYR A 123 -15.24 -2.97 -5.76
C TYR A 123 -16.50 -2.97 -6.63
N THR A 124 -16.42 -3.61 -7.80
CA THR A 124 -17.58 -3.76 -8.69
C THR A 124 -18.70 -4.56 -8.02
N GLU A 125 -18.38 -5.67 -7.36
CA GLU A 125 -19.35 -6.50 -6.62
C GLU A 125 -19.99 -5.74 -5.45
N LEU A 126 -19.25 -4.82 -4.83
CA LEU A 126 -19.74 -3.95 -3.75
C LEU A 126 -20.49 -2.71 -4.28
N GLY A 127 -20.60 -2.53 -5.60
CA GLY A 127 -21.23 -1.36 -6.20
C GLY A 127 -20.41 -0.07 -6.10
N ILE A 128 -19.12 -0.16 -5.75
CA ILE A 128 -18.21 0.99 -5.67
C ILE A 128 -17.81 1.39 -7.10
N PRO A 129 -17.96 2.65 -7.50
CA PRO A 129 -17.58 3.11 -8.82
C PRO A 129 -16.09 2.91 -9.11
N VAL A 130 -15.77 2.22 -10.17
CA VAL A 130 -14.40 2.01 -10.66
C VAL A 130 -14.32 2.24 -12.16
N PRO A 131 -13.15 2.62 -12.70
CA PRO A 131 -12.94 2.64 -14.14
C PRO A 131 -13.26 1.29 -14.76
N GLU A 132 -13.98 1.29 -15.90
CA GLU A 132 -14.36 0.07 -16.62
C GLU A 132 -13.11 -0.75 -16.99
N LEU A 133 -13.10 -2.04 -16.61
CA LEU A 133 -12.08 -2.99 -17.05
C LEU A 133 -12.41 -3.44 -18.47
N LEU A 134 -11.49 -3.23 -19.37
CA LEU A 134 -11.62 -3.67 -20.77
C LEU A 134 -11.11 -5.11 -20.90
N PRO A 135 -11.81 -5.98 -21.63
CA PRO A 135 -11.43 -7.39 -21.79
C PRO A 135 -10.29 -7.56 -22.81
N ILE A 136 -9.22 -6.82 -22.61
CA ILE A 136 -8.03 -6.84 -23.45
C ILE A 136 -7.00 -7.79 -22.83
N THR A 137 -6.46 -8.67 -23.67
CA THR A 137 -5.41 -9.63 -23.31
C THR A 137 -4.39 -9.69 -24.44
N GLN A 138 -3.28 -10.36 -24.25
CA GLN A 138 -2.29 -10.61 -25.30
C GLN A 138 -2.87 -11.36 -26.52
N LYS A 139 -3.98 -12.08 -26.36
CA LYS A 139 -4.67 -12.82 -27.43
C LYS A 139 -5.78 -12.03 -28.11
N THR A 140 -6.03 -10.81 -27.67
CA THR A 140 -7.12 -9.98 -28.21
C THR A 140 -6.85 -9.59 -29.66
N LYS A 141 -7.81 -9.80 -30.53
CA LYS A 141 -7.77 -9.31 -31.93
C LYS A 141 -8.02 -7.80 -31.93
N ILE A 142 -6.96 -7.01 -31.78
CA ILE A 142 -7.04 -5.56 -31.54
C ILE A 142 -7.75 -4.84 -32.69
N ASN A 143 -7.59 -5.29 -33.93
CA ASN A 143 -8.25 -4.70 -35.08
C ASN A 143 -9.79 -4.78 -35.01
N SER A 144 -10.33 -5.72 -34.22
CA SER A 144 -11.78 -5.82 -34.00
C SER A 144 -12.32 -4.91 -32.91
N LEU A 145 -11.44 -4.25 -32.14
CA LEU A 145 -11.85 -3.31 -31.11
C LEU A 145 -12.44 -2.03 -31.75
N LYS A 146 -13.45 -1.47 -31.10
CA LYS A 146 -14.02 -0.18 -31.52
C LYS A 146 -13.08 0.96 -31.09
N ASP A 147 -12.95 2.00 -31.92
CA ASP A 147 -12.12 3.17 -31.61
C ASP A 147 -12.64 3.94 -30.38
N SER A 148 -13.94 3.82 -30.10
CA SER A 148 -14.59 4.48 -28.95
C SER A 148 -14.13 4.00 -27.57
N ILE A 149 -13.33 2.94 -27.49
CA ILE A 149 -12.74 2.52 -26.20
C ILE A 149 -11.56 3.41 -25.77
N PHE A 150 -10.91 4.08 -26.73
CA PHE A 150 -9.76 4.92 -26.44
C PHE A 150 -10.15 6.31 -25.91
N PRO A 151 -9.29 6.90 -25.05
CA PRO A 151 -7.99 6.39 -24.59
C PRO A 151 -8.13 5.31 -23.51
N VAL A 152 -7.14 4.42 -23.44
CA VAL A 152 -7.04 3.29 -22.52
C VAL A 152 -5.84 3.46 -21.59
N ILE A 153 -6.00 3.14 -20.32
CA ILE A 153 -4.87 3.01 -19.38
C ILE A 153 -4.46 1.55 -19.29
N ALA A 154 -3.21 1.24 -19.61
CA ALA A 154 -2.56 -0.03 -19.32
C ALA A 154 -1.81 0.07 -17.99
N LYS A 155 -2.02 -0.91 -17.09
CA LYS A 155 -1.34 -0.97 -15.77
C LYS A 155 -0.89 -2.41 -15.49
N PRO A 156 0.31 -2.64 -14.92
CA PRO A 156 0.64 -3.96 -14.41
C PRO A 156 -0.43 -4.43 -13.41
N GLN A 157 -0.83 -5.70 -13.51
CA GLN A 157 -1.83 -6.29 -12.60
C GLN A 157 -1.37 -6.24 -11.15
N THR A 158 -0.07 -6.43 -10.93
CA THR A 158 0.61 -6.24 -9.63
C THR A 158 1.62 -5.10 -9.73
N GLY A 159 2.10 -4.59 -8.60
CA GLY A 159 3.08 -3.50 -8.55
C GLY A 159 2.49 -2.18 -8.04
N HIS A 160 3.36 -1.17 -7.92
CA HIS A 160 3.08 0.10 -7.23
C HIS A 160 3.79 1.28 -7.90
N ALA A 161 3.61 2.48 -7.35
CA ALA A 161 4.29 3.72 -7.75
C ALA A 161 4.13 4.11 -9.23
N LYS A 162 3.03 3.67 -9.88
CA LYS A 162 2.72 3.96 -11.31
C LYS A 162 3.81 3.47 -12.30
N ILE A 163 4.70 2.57 -11.87
CA ILE A 163 5.70 1.96 -12.76
C ILE A 163 4.95 1.20 -13.86
N ASN A 164 5.37 1.39 -15.11
CA ASN A 164 4.80 0.79 -16.31
C ASN A 164 3.29 1.11 -16.53
N VAL A 165 2.78 2.20 -15.95
CA VAL A 165 1.44 2.71 -16.31
C VAL A 165 1.55 3.53 -17.59
N LYS A 166 0.71 3.25 -18.58
CA LYS A 166 0.74 3.89 -19.89
C LYS A 166 -0.65 4.29 -20.34
N LEU A 167 -0.78 5.52 -20.84
CA LEU A 167 -1.94 5.96 -21.62
C LEU A 167 -1.74 5.55 -23.08
N LEU A 168 -2.71 4.87 -23.64
CA LEU A 168 -2.76 4.42 -25.02
C LEU A 168 -3.93 5.10 -25.71
N THR A 169 -3.66 5.84 -26.77
CA THR A 169 -4.65 6.72 -27.41
C THR A 169 -5.31 6.12 -28.67
N ASN A 170 -4.72 5.05 -29.20
CA ASN A 170 -5.18 4.39 -30.42
C ASN A 170 -4.75 2.90 -30.47
N LYS A 171 -5.18 2.19 -31.51
CA LYS A 171 -4.89 0.76 -31.72
C LYS A 171 -3.41 0.49 -31.95
N GLU A 172 -2.72 1.35 -32.66
CA GLU A 172 -1.32 1.21 -33.03
C GLU A 172 -0.46 1.24 -31.74
N GLU A 173 -0.74 2.17 -30.85
CA GLU A 173 -0.08 2.23 -29.53
C GLU A 173 -0.36 0.99 -28.69
N LEU A 174 -1.61 0.49 -28.71
CA LEU A 174 -1.98 -0.72 -27.97
C LEU A 174 -1.26 -1.96 -28.53
N ILE A 175 -1.16 -2.12 -29.86
CA ILE A 175 -0.42 -3.20 -30.50
C ILE A 175 1.06 -3.15 -30.09
N SER A 176 1.66 -1.97 -30.22
CA SER A 176 3.07 -1.77 -29.85
C SER A 176 3.31 -2.09 -28.37
N PHE A 177 2.42 -1.63 -27.49
CA PHE A 177 2.54 -1.87 -26.05
C PHE A 177 2.46 -3.36 -25.71
N ILE A 178 1.48 -4.08 -26.23
CA ILE A 178 1.32 -5.53 -25.99
C ILE A 178 2.52 -6.31 -26.53
N SER A 179 3.06 -5.91 -27.69
CA SER A 179 4.23 -6.60 -28.27
C SER A 179 5.51 -6.39 -27.44
N GLN A 180 5.65 -5.23 -26.80
CA GLN A 180 6.79 -4.91 -25.92
C GLN A 180 6.73 -5.61 -24.56
N HIS A 181 5.52 -5.95 -24.09
CA HIS A 181 5.26 -6.52 -22.76
C HIS A 181 4.72 -7.96 -22.84
N GLN A 182 5.25 -8.75 -23.76
CA GLN A 182 4.85 -10.16 -23.89
C GLN A 182 5.23 -10.95 -22.63
N GLY A 183 4.26 -11.73 -22.11
CA GLY A 183 4.44 -12.53 -20.91
C GLY A 183 4.20 -11.77 -19.59
N GLU A 184 3.96 -10.46 -19.64
CA GLU A 184 3.61 -9.66 -18.47
C GLU A 184 2.08 -9.54 -18.31
N ASP A 185 1.60 -9.56 -17.08
CA ASP A 185 0.18 -9.41 -16.77
C ASP A 185 -0.21 -7.95 -16.59
N PHE A 186 -0.98 -7.43 -17.53
CA PHE A 186 -1.56 -6.10 -17.50
C PHE A 186 -3.08 -6.13 -17.37
N ILE A 187 -3.64 -5.11 -16.73
CA ILE A 187 -5.05 -4.75 -16.85
C ILE A 187 -5.18 -3.51 -17.71
N TYR A 188 -6.28 -3.43 -18.43
CA TYR A 188 -6.61 -2.31 -19.31
C TYR A 188 -7.91 -1.68 -18.86
N GLU A 189 -7.89 -0.36 -18.68
CA GLU A 189 -9.02 0.39 -18.14
C GLU A 189 -9.38 1.53 -19.07
N LYS A 190 -10.66 1.85 -19.12
CA LYS A 190 -11.10 3.10 -19.76
C LYS A 190 -10.49 4.28 -19.00
N PHE A 191 -9.88 5.22 -19.74
CA PHE A 191 -9.37 6.44 -19.13
C PHE A 191 -10.53 7.32 -18.67
N ILE A 192 -10.44 7.80 -17.44
CA ILE A 192 -11.36 8.79 -16.89
C ILE A 192 -10.62 10.13 -16.83
N GLU A 193 -11.17 11.15 -17.49
CA GLU A 193 -10.65 12.50 -17.40
C GLU A 193 -11.29 13.22 -16.22
N GLY A 194 -10.49 13.95 -15.44
CA GLY A 194 -10.97 14.68 -14.29
C GLY A 194 -9.86 15.07 -13.32
N HIS A 195 -10.27 15.72 -12.24
CA HIS A 195 -9.36 16.05 -11.14
C HIS A 195 -9.13 14.83 -10.25
N GLU A 196 -7.87 14.57 -9.93
CA GLU A 196 -7.53 13.50 -8.96
C GLU A 196 -7.52 14.09 -7.54
N ILE A 197 -8.19 13.42 -6.63
CA ILE A 197 -8.16 13.71 -5.20
C ILE A 197 -7.65 12.49 -4.43
N ILE A 198 -7.16 12.72 -3.23
CA ILE A 198 -6.81 11.68 -2.26
C ILE A 198 -7.68 11.87 -1.04
N CYS A 199 -8.43 10.82 -0.70
CA CYS A 199 -9.15 10.73 0.55
C CYS A 199 -8.32 9.84 1.49
N ALA A 200 -7.75 10.42 2.53
CA ALA A 200 -6.97 9.71 3.52
C ALA A 200 -7.74 9.59 4.83
N GLY A 201 -7.78 8.38 5.37
CA GLY A 201 -8.50 8.11 6.59
C GLY A 201 -7.98 6.91 7.34
N GLN A 202 -8.62 6.60 8.45
CA GLN A 202 -8.33 5.46 9.30
C GLN A 202 -9.60 4.66 9.52
N ILE A 203 -9.49 3.34 9.49
CA ILE A 203 -10.56 2.44 9.89
C ILE A 203 -10.25 1.92 11.29
N HIS A 204 -11.18 2.12 12.23
CA HIS A 204 -11.11 1.58 13.57
C HIS A 204 -12.49 1.04 13.97
N GLN A 205 -12.54 -0.21 14.45
CA GLN A 205 -13.78 -0.89 14.82
C GLN A 205 -14.86 -0.81 13.72
N GLN A 206 -14.45 -1.08 12.46
CA GLN A 206 -15.30 -1.04 11.26
C GLN A 206 -15.90 0.33 10.91
N LYS A 207 -15.44 1.39 11.58
CA LYS A 207 -15.84 2.76 11.27
C LYS A 207 -14.69 3.50 10.60
N TYR A 208 -15.01 4.17 9.48
CA TYR A 208 -14.06 5.03 8.79
C TYR A 208 -14.01 6.42 9.45
N TYR A 209 -12.82 6.94 9.65
CA TYR A 209 -12.55 8.29 10.13
C TYR A 209 -11.74 9.02 9.07
N ASN A 210 -12.37 9.99 8.40
CA ASN A 210 -11.67 10.83 7.46
C ASN A 210 -10.65 11.71 8.18
N ILE A 211 -9.42 11.72 7.70
CA ILE A 211 -8.34 12.56 8.22
C ILE A 211 -8.15 13.77 7.29
N MET A 212 -8.13 13.54 5.98
CA MET A 212 -7.78 14.57 5.02
C MET A 212 -8.31 14.24 3.62
N ILE A 213 -8.78 15.27 2.92
CA ILE A 213 -8.97 15.24 1.47
C ILE A 213 -8.00 16.25 0.87
N SER A 214 -7.22 15.82 -0.11
CA SER A 214 -6.25 16.68 -0.80
C SER A 214 -6.39 16.56 -2.32
N ASP A 215 -6.12 17.65 -3.03
CA ASP A 215 -5.96 17.64 -4.47
C ASP A 215 -4.63 16.99 -4.82
N LYS A 216 -4.65 16.21 -5.88
CA LYS A 216 -3.48 15.54 -6.40
C LYS A 216 -3.13 16.10 -7.77
N LYS A 217 -1.94 16.66 -7.90
CA LYS A 217 -1.38 17.11 -9.17
C LYS A 217 -0.40 16.07 -9.69
N THR A 218 -0.61 15.64 -10.92
CA THR A 218 0.27 14.70 -11.61
C THR A 218 1.08 15.40 -12.70
N SER A 219 2.19 14.79 -13.13
CA SER A 219 2.93 15.21 -14.31
C SER A 219 2.04 15.08 -15.56
N PRO A 220 2.36 15.83 -16.64
CA PRO A 220 1.68 15.66 -17.92
C PRO A 220 1.72 14.21 -18.42
N ARG A 221 0.78 13.89 -19.30
CA ARG A 221 0.79 12.64 -20.08
C ARG A 221 2.14 12.44 -20.75
N PRO A 222 2.63 11.22 -20.89
CA PRO A 222 1.97 9.96 -20.58
C PRO A 222 2.27 9.38 -19.19
N TYR A 223 3.04 10.07 -18.32
CA TYR A 223 3.64 9.48 -17.12
C TYR A 223 2.75 9.52 -15.87
N PHE A 224 1.93 10.57 -15.70
CA PHE A 224 1.04 10.75 -14.53
C PHE A 224 1.75 10.60 -13.16
N ALA A 225 3.04 10.91 -13.08
CA ALA A 225 3.78 10.85 -11.82
C ALA A 225 3.21 11.86 -10.81
N ASP A 226 3.13 11.49 -9.55
CA ASP A 226 2.65 12.38 -8.49
C ASP A 226 3.67 13.49 -8.26
N ILE A 227 3.25 14.75 -8.44
CA ILE A 227 4.10 15.94 -8.29
C ILE A 227 3.82 16.65 -6.98
N MET A 228 2.54 16.82 -6.63
CA MET A 228 2.12 17.64 -5.50
C MET A 228 0.78 17.17 -4.95
N HIS A 229 0.65 17.23 -3.63
CA HIS A 229 -0.64 17.13 -2.95
C HIS A 229 -0.90 18.45 -2.23
N SER A 230 -2.09 19.03 -2.41
CA SER A 230 -2.51 20.27 -1.77
C SER A 230 -3.69 20.03 -0.85
N THR A 231 -3.59 20.49 0.40
CA THR A 231 -4.68 20.39 1.38
C THR A 231 -4.94 21.77 2.00
N PRO A 232 -6.19 22.13 2.31
CA PRO A 232 -7.42 21.40 1.99
C PRO A 232 -7.68 21.31 0.49
N SER A 233 -8.42 20.28 0.05
CA SER A 233 -8.80 20.12 -1.35
C SER A 233 -9.77 21.22 -1.77
N ALA A 234 -9.71 21.65 -3.04
CA ALA A 234 -10.72 22.49 -3.65
C ALA A 234 -12.13 21.85 -3.64
N PHE A 235 -12.19 20.53 -3.50
CA PHE A 235 -13.41 19.71 -3.42
C PHE A 235 -13.83 19.39 -1.97
N SER A 236 -13.28 20.08 -0.96
CA SER A 236 -13.63 19.85 0.46
C SER A 236 -15.11 20.05 0.75
N HIS A 237 -15.82 20.85 -0.04
CA HIS A 237 -17.27 21.03 0.06
C HIS A 237 -18.08 19.77 -0.31
N LEU A 238 -17.45 18.78 -0.95
CA LEU A 238 -18.04 17.48 -1.31
C LEU A 238 -17.62 16.36 -0.34
N THR A 239 -17.03 16.70 0.80
CA THR A 239 -16.45 15.71 1.73
C THR A 239 -17.43 14.58 2.08
N ASP A 240 -18.66 14.91 2.43
CA ASP A 240 -19.67 13.91 2.81
C ASP A 240 -19.96 12.95 1.65
N GLN A 241 -20.15 13.48 0.44
CA GLN A 241 -20.39 12.66 -0.76
C GLN A 241 -19.18 11.75 -1.09
N ILE A 242 -17.95 12.26 -0.91
CA ILE A 242 -16.72 11.50 -1.16
C ILE A 242 -16.56 10.35 -0.16
N ILE A 243 -16.96 10.57 1.09
CA ILE A 243 -16.85 9.56 2.16
C ILE A 243 -17.94 8.48 2.03
N GLU A 244 -19.11 8.84 1.54
CA GLU A 244 -20.24 7.91 1.35
C GLU A 244 -20.08 7.02 0.11
N THR A 245 -19.16 7.34 -0.81
CA THR A 245 -18.84 6.54 -2.01
C THR A 245 -17.87 5.43 -1.70
#